data_a4b7950238ff4a9dea75de055982e2c8
#
_entry.id   a4b7950238ff4a9dea75de055982e2c8
#
_cell.length_a   1.000
_cell.length_b   1.000
_cell.length_c   1.000
_cell.angle_alpha   90.00
_cell.angle_beta   90.00
_cell.angle_gamma   90.00
#
_symmetry.space_group_name_H-M   'P 1'
#
loop_
_entity.id
_entity.type
_entity.pdbx_description
1 polymer ?
#
loop_
_entity_poly.entity_id
_entity_poly.type
_entity_poly.pdbx_seq_one_letter_code
_entity_poly.pdbx_strand_id
1 'polypeptide(L)'
;TTDGLYITYHHNWYDHSDSRHPRVRYYSAHVYNNYYDGIAKYGIGSTLGSSIFSENNYFRSCKFPMLTSMQGSDLYAEDNKSSKDNGTFSGEAGGTIKSFGNKFEGKVTYVSYNNTISALKGGKDTRGINGKSDFDFYEASSRNEKVPSSVTSLSGGNTYNNFDTNSSVMYSYTPDSAEQAVENVKAFAGRQNGGDFKWTFTTDEDESYAVNAALKSALTNYKTSLKNIQGE
;
A
#
# COMPACT_ATOMS: atom_id res chain seq x y z
N THR A 1 4.27 -18.07 17.31
CA THR A 1 3.28 -18.13 16.23
C THR A 1 2.65 -16.76 16.05
N THR A 2 2.41 -16.34 14.83
CA THR A 2 1.75 -15.08 14.49
C THR A 2 0.24 -15.26 14.28
N ASP A 3 -0.25 -16.45 14.52
CA ASP A 3 -1.67 -16.76 14.44
C ASP A 3 -2.45 -15.92 15.45
N GLY A 4 -3.50 -15.27 14.94
CA GLY A 4 -4.36 -14.42 15.76
C GLY A 4 -3.92 -12.97 15.92
N LEU A 5 -2.87 -12.51 15.22
CA LEU A 5 -2.54 -11.10 15.18
C LEU A 5 -3.25 -10.43 14.00
N TYR A 6 -4.19 -9.54 14.31
CA TYR A 6 -4.98 -8.78 13.33
C TYR A 6 -4.87 -7.29 13.65
N ILE A 7 -4.59 -6.49 12.63
CA ILE A 7 -4.44 -5.03 12.76
C ILE A 7 -5.28 -4.35 11.69
N THR A 8 -5.91 -3.23 12.05
CA THR A 8 -6.65 -2.38 11.13
C THR A 8 -5.97 -1.03 10.97
N TYR A 9 -5.88 -0.57 9.71
CA TYR A 9 -5.43 0.76 9.33
C TYR A 9 -6.53 1.41 8.49
N HIS A 10 -7.11 2.52 8.98
CA HIS A 10 -8.17 3.18 8.23
C HIS A 10 -8.18 4.69 8.44
N HIS A 11 -8.71 5.41 7.45
CA HIS A 11 -8.90 6.85 7.45
C HIS A 11 -7.62 7.63 7.75
N ASN A 12 -6.50 7.14 7.23
CA ASN A 12 -5.23 7.85 7.29
C ASN A 12 -4.99 8.60 5.97
N TRP A 13 -4.36 9.75 6.04
CA TRP A 13 -3.79 10.45 4.91
C TRP A 13 -2.29 10.26 4.89
N TYR A 14 -1.80 9.60 3.87
CA TYR A 14 -0.38 9.47 3.58
C TYR A 14 -0.02 10.43 2.45
N ASP A 15 0.51 11.59 2.82
CA ASP A 15 0.74 12.72 1.94
C ASP A 15 2.23 12.83 1.58
N HIS A 16 2.59 12.64 0.32
CA HIS A 16 3.92 12.75 -0.28
C HIS A 16 5.03 12.05 0.53
N SER A 17 4.72 10.88 1.04
CA SER A 17 5.62 10.08 1.86
C SER A 17 6.33 8.99 1.04
N ASP A 18 7.33 8.33 1.64
CA ASP A 18 8.18 7.39 0.92
C ASP A 18 7.55 6.02 0.75
N SER A 19 7.29 5.30 1.86
CA SER A 19 6.83 3.91 1.80
C SER A 19 6.36 3.35 3.16
N ARG A 20 5.83 2.14 3.15
CA ARG A 20 5.42 1.35 4.34
C ARG A 20 4.16 1.85 5.03
N HIS A 21 3.07 1.93 4.27
CA HIS A 21 1.77 2.42 4.74
C HIS A 21 0.62 1.38 4.66
N PRO A 22 0.69 0.23 5.31
CA PRO A 22 1.80 -0.35 6.09
C PRO A 22 2.72 -1.28 5.26
N ARG A 23 3.86 -1.69 5.85
CA ARG A 23 4.56 -2.92 5.47
C ARG A 23 4.24 -3.99 6.50
N VAL A 24 3.69 -5.11 6.04
CA VAL A 24 3.18 -6.18 6.89
C VAL A 24 4.04 -7.43 6.79
N ARG A 25 4.34 -8.03 7.94
CA ARG A 25 5.06 -9.29 8.07
C ARG A 25 4.28 -10.25 8.96
N TYR A 26 4.03 -11.44 8.50
CA TYR A 26 3.40 -12.55 9.22
C TYR A 26 1.94 -12.36 9.61
N TYR A 27 1.52 -11.19 10.10
CA TYR A 27 0.17 -10.96 10.57
C TYR A 27 -0.82 -10.61 9.45
N SER A 28 -2.11 -10.58 9.81
CA SER A 28 -3.19 -10.18 8.92
C SER A 28 -3.54 -8.71 9.14
N ALA A 29 -3.69 -7.94 8.06
CA ALA A 29 -4.05 -6.54 8.14
C ALA A 29 -5.27 -6.20 7.28
N HIS A 30 -6.25 -5.50 7.88
CA HIS A 30 -7.31 -4.83 7.15
C HIS A 30 -6.93 -3.38 6.94
N VAL A 31 -6.80 -2.97 5.68
CA VAL A 31 -6.37 -1.63 5.28
C VAL A 31 -7.47 -1.04 4.42
N TYR A 32 -8.25 -0.11 4.96
CA TYR A 32 -9.42 0.42 4.24
C TYR A 32 -9.62 1.93 4.44
N ASN A 33 -10.24 2.54 3.45
CA ASN A 33 -10.59 3.97 3.45
C ASN A 33 -9.41 4.90 3.79
N ASN A 34 -8.20 4.53 3.36
CA ASN A 34 -7.05 5.42 3.45
C ASN A 34 -6.87 6.20 2.15
N TYR A 35 -6.31 7.38 2.26
CA TYR A 35 -5.88 8.19 1.14
C TYR A 35 -4.36 8.19 1.03
N TYR A 36 -3.86 7.69 -0.09
CA TYR A 36 -2.44 7.66 -0.46
C TYR A 36 -2.21 8.68 -1.56
N ASP A 37 -1.41 9.69 -1.26
CA ASP A 37 -1.20 10.84 -2.11
C ASP A 37 0.29 11.07 -2.35
N GLY A 38 0.76 10.89 -3.59
CA GLY A 38 2.15 11.15 -3.95
C GLY A 38 3.17 10.19 -3.30
N ILE A 39 2.91 8.88 -3.27
CA ILE A 39 3.78 7.91 -2.58
C ILE A 39 4.98 7.54 -3.45
N ALA A 40 6.19 7.84 -2.97
CA ALA A 40 7.42 7.74 -3.75
C ALA A 40 7.90 6.32 -4.05
N LYS A 41 7.62 5.36 -3.15
CA LYS A 41 7.97 3.94 -3.38
C LYS A 41 6.73 3.08 -3.41
N TYR A 42 6.19 2.69 -2.23
CA TYR A 42 4.97 1.88 -2.18
C TYR A 42 4.05 2.27 -1.03
N GLY A 43 2.74 2.14 -1.29
CA GLY A 43 1.72 2.29 -0.26
C GLY A 43 1.73 1.07 0.65
N ILE A 44 1.03 0.01 0.27
CA ILE A 44 0.85 -1.21 1.04
C ILE A 44 1.88 -2.25 0.59
N GLY A 45 2.55 -2.90 1.53
CA GLY A 45 3.53 -3.95 1.25
C GLY A 45 3.30 -5.23 2.04
N SER A 46 3.25 -6.38 1.34
CA SER A 46 3.03 -7.71 1.91
C SER A 46 4.28 -8.58 1.77
N THR A 47 4.76 -9.14 2.90
CA THR A 47 5.95 -9.98 2.95
C THR A 47 5.83 -11.03 4.06
N LEU A 48 6.67 -12.07 4.02
CA LEU A 48 6.78 -13.14 5.03
C LEU A 48 5.43 -13.77 5.41
N GLY A 49 4.62 -14.12 4.41
CA GLY A 49 3.36 -14.85 4.63
C GLY A 49 2.25 -14.00 5.24
N SER A 50 2.36 -12.67 5.25
CA SER A 50 1.25 -11.82 5.69
C SER A 50 0.06 -11.88 4.73
N SER A 51 -1.14 -11.69 5.27
CA SER A 51 -2.38 -11.55 4.49
C SER A 51 -2.93 -10.15 4.68
N ILE A 52 -3.12 -9.40 3.60
CA ILE A 52 -3.65 -8.03 3.65
C ILE A 52 -4.95 -7.94 2.88
N PHE A 53 -6.01 -7.45 3.52
CA PHE A 53 -7.22 -7.03 2.83
C PHE A 53 -7.17 -5.52 2.62
N SER A 54 -7.02 -5.10 1.36
CA SER A 54 -7.03 -3.71 0.93
C SER A 54 -8.40 -3.37 0.37
N GLU A 55 -9.16 -2.51 1.03
CA GLU A 55 -10.56 -2.22 0.69
C GLU A 55 -10.83 -0.72 0.60
N ASN A 56 -11.41 -0.29 -0.51
CA ASN A 56 -11.90 1.07 -0.71
C ASN A 56 -10.87 2.17 -0.34
N ASN A 57 -9.57 1.92 -0.59
CA ASN A 57 -8.56 2.94 -0.47
C ASN A 57 -8.47 3.75 -1.76
N TYR A 58 -8.00 4.99 -1.65
CA TYR A 58 -7.73 5.85 -2.80
C TYR A 58 -6.23 6.05 -2.95
N PHE A 59 -5.68 5.72 -4.12
CA PHE A 59 -4.27 5.88 -4.46
C PHE A 59 -4.14 6.88 -5.60
N ARG A 60 -3.64 8.08 -5.29
CA ARG A 60 -3.36 9.14 -6.26
C ARG A 60 -1.84 9.31 -6.41
N SER A 61 -1.34 9.16 -7.63
CA SER A 61 0.09 9.31 -7.94
C SER A 61 0.99 8.52 -6.97
N CYS A 62 0.68 7.24 -6.81
CA CYS A 62 1.49 6.30 -6.01
C CYS A 62 2.33 5.44 -6.95
N LYS A 63 3.65 5.50 -6.83
CA LYS A 63 4.53 4.70 -7.70
C LYS A 63 4.11 3.23 -7.73
N PHE A 64 3.97 2.62 -6.57
CA PHE A 64 3.41 1.28 -6.38
C PHE A 64 2.33 1.31 -5.31
N PRO A 65 1.03 1.31 -5.67
CA PRO A 65 -0.04 1.31 -4.68
C PRO A 65 0.06 0.16 -3.69
N MET A 66 0.28 -1.04 -4.21
CA MET A 66 0.41 -2.28 -3.44
C MET A 66 1.54 -3.12 -4.02
N LEU A 67 2.36 -3.72 -3.16
CA LEU A 67 3.44 -4.62 -3.55
C LEU A 67 3.42 -5.90 -2.74
N THR A 68 3.63 -7.02 -3.41
CA THR A 68 4.01 -8.28 -2.77
C THR A 68 5.50 -8.52 -2.98
N SER A 69 6.23 -8.85 -1.92
CA SER A 69 7.68 -9.01 -1.97
C SER A 69 8.11 -10.12 -2.93
N MET A 70 9.17 -9.87 -3.68
CA MET A 70 9.82 -10.79 -4.61
C MET A 70 8.93 -11.24 -5.77
N GLN A 71 7.97 -10.41 -6.18
CA GLN A 71 7.13 -10.65 -7.35
C GLN A 71 6.53 -9.35 -7.90
N GLY A 72 5.88 -9.42 -9.06
CA GLY A 72 5.18 -8.31 -9.68
C GLY A 72 6.06 -7.08 -9.84
N SER A 73 5.52 -5.93 -9.54
CA SER A 73 6.22 -4.65 -9.67
C SER A 73 7.45 -4.53 -8.75
N ASP A 74 7.53 -5.31 -7.68
CA ASP A 74 8.71 -5.33 -6.82
C ASP A 74 9.98 -5.79 -7.56
N LEU A 75 9.84 -6.72 -8.49
CA LEU A 75 10.96 -7.23 -9.29
C LEU A 75 11.12 -6.56 -10.66
N TYR A 76 10.07 -5.93 -11.16
CA TYR A 76 10.03 -5.43 -12.54
C TYR A 76 10.15 -3.91 -12.66
N ALA A 77 10.21 -3.18 -11.56
CA ALA A 77 10.39 -1.74 -11.60
C ALA A 77 11.71 -1.36 -12.26
N GLU A 78 11.70 -0.27 -13.03
CA GLU A 78 12.88 0.20 -13.78
C GLU A 78 14.13 0.45 -12.92
N ASP A 79 13.93 0.89 -11.71
CA ASP A 79 14.98 1.16 -10.74
C ASP A 79 15.43 -0.11 -9.99
N ASN A 80 14.74 -1.22 -10.20
CA ASN A 80 15.12 -2.52 -9.67
C ASN A 80 15.93 -3.32 -10.71
N LYS A 81 17.10 -2.82 -11.06
CA LYS A 81 17.94 -3.39 -12.12
C LYS A 81 18.71 -4.64 -11.71
N SER A 82 18.66 -5.02 -10.48
CA SER A 82 19.44 -6.15 -10.00
C SER A 82 18.56 -7.30 -9.60
N SER A 83 18.93 -8.42 -10.12
CA SER A 83 18.77 -9.78 -9.62
C SER A 83 18.01 -9.91 -8.30
N LYS A 84 17.27 -10.93 -8.24
CA LYS A 84 16.70 -11.68 -7.09
C LYS A 84 16.96 -11.21 -5.64
N ASP A 85 17.82 -10.26 -5.37
CA ASP A 85 18.18 -9.84 -4.03
C ASP A 85 17.78 -8.40 -3.68
N ASN A 86 17.24 -7.63 -4.64
CA ASN A 86 17.07 -6.19 -4.47
C ASN A 86 15.71 -5.68 -4.97
N GLY A 87 14.62 -6.33 -4.61
CA GLY A 87 13.31 -5.71 -4.73
C GLY A 87 13.20 -4.42 -3.90
N THR A 88 12.13 -3.70 -4.06
CA THR A 88 11.77 -2.55 -3.21
C THR A 88 11.69 -2.94 -1.73
N PHE A 89 11.41 -4.20 -1.46
CA PHE A 89 11.61 -4.87 -0.18
C PHE A 89 13.06 -5.35 0.01
N SER A 90 13.32 -6.13 1.01
CA SER A 90 14.64 -6.64 1.40
C SER A 90 14.89 -8.10 1.02
N GLY A 91 14.33 -8.59 -0.09
CA GLY A 91 14.50 -9.99 -0.51
C GLY A 91 13.75 -11.03 0.35
N GLU A 92 12.84 -10.58 1.20
CA GLU A 92 12.01 -11.47 2.03
C GLU A 92 10.98 -12.21 1.16
N ALA A 93 10.57 -13.41 1.59
CA ALA A 93 9.48 -14.14 0.94
C ALA A 93 8.21 -13.29 0.83
N GLY A 94 7.39 -13.52 -0.17
CA GLY A 94 6.13 -12.80 -0.38
C GLY A 94 5.07 -13.16 0.67
N GLY A 95 4.11 -12.27 0.83
CA GLY A 95 2.81 -12.56 1.43
C GLY A 95 1.73 -12.53 0.36
N THR A 96 0.54 -12.07 0.71
CA THR A 96 -0.59 -11.97 -0.21
C THR A 96 -1.42 -10.73 0.09
N ILE A 97 -1.96 -10.12 -0.97
CA ILE A 97 -2.88 -8.98 -0.86
C ILE A 97 -4.16 -9.32 -1.62
N LYS A 98 -5.30 -9.20 -0.97
CA LYS A 98 -6.63 -9.14 -1.59
C LYS A 98 -7.03 -7.69 -1.73
N SER A 99 -7.41 -7.27 -2.93
CA SER A 99 -7.87 -5.92 -3.27
C SER A 99 -9.35 -5.95 -3.60
N PHE A 100 -10.10 -4.97 -3.09
CA PHE A 100 -11.50 -4.78 -3.46
C PHE A 100 -11.89 -3.30 -3.37
N GLY A 101 -12.50 -2.77 -4.42
CA GLY A 101 -13.05 -1.41 -4.43
C GLY A 101 -12.04 -0.28 -4.32
N ASN A 102 -10.74 -0.57 -4.45
CA ASN A 102 -9.70 0.46 -4.43
C ASN A 102 -9.76 1.32 -5.69
N LYS A 103 -9.44 2.61 -5.56
CA LYS A 103 -9.34 3.57 -6.66
C LYS A 103 -7.90 3.92 -6.96
N PHE A 104 -7.58 4.00 -8.24
CA PHE A 104 -6.24 4.37 -8.72
C PHE A 104 -6.35 5.57 -9.66
N GLU A 105 -5.57 6.61 -9.40
CA GLU A 105 -5.53 7.84 -10.18
C GLU A 105 -4.09 8.31 -10.41
N GLY A 106 -3.87 9.00 -11.53
CA GLY A 106 -2.57 9.56 -11.89
C GLY A 106 -1.54 8.50 -12.25
N LYS A 107 -0.30 8.69 -11.80
CA LYS A 107 0.81 7.79 -12.13
C LYS A 107 0.89 6.65 -11.11
N VAL A 108 0.45 5.47 -11.50
CA VAL A 108 0.49 4.25 -10.70
C VAL A 108 1.04 3.07 -11.52
N THR A 109 1.74 2.16 -10.86
CA THR A 109 2.26 0.94 -11.49
C THR A 109 1.89 -0.27 -10.64
N TYR A 110 1.25 -1.27 -11.24
CA TYR A 110 0.90 -2.53 -10.57
C TYR A 110 0.60 -3.64 -11.56
N VAL A 111 0.67 -4.86 -11.09
CA VAL A 111 0.23 -6.07 -11.80
C VAL A 111 -0.81 -6.78 -10.92
N SER A 112 -2.06 -6.84 -11.37
CA SER A 112 -3.08 -7.63 -10.70
C SER A 112 -3.06 -9.09 -11.17
N TYR A 113 -3.52 -10.00 -10.32
CA TYR A 113 -3.65 -11.41 -10.67
C TYR A 113 -4.48 -11.60 -11.94
N ASN A 114 -4.08 -12.52 -12.82
CA ASN A 114 -4.68 -12.77 -14.14
C ASN A 114 -4.62 -11.59 -15.13
N ASN A 115 -4.01 -10.49 -14.79
CA ASN A 115 -3.88 -9.39 -15.72
C ASN A 115 -2.57 -9.49 -16.51
N THR A 116 -2.61 -9.04 -17.75
CA THR A 116 -1.42 -8.98 -18.57
C THR A 116 -0.69 -7.66 -18.36
N ILE A 117 0.59 -7.69 -18.57
CA ILE A 117 1.67 -6.71 -18.37
C ILE A 117 1.45 -5.30 -18.91
N SER A 118 0.28 -4.91 -19.37
CA SER A 118 0.03 -3.56 -19.88
C SER A 118 0.28 -2.45 -18.84
N ALA A 119 0.32 -2.79 -17.56
CA ALA A 119 0.59 -1.85 -16.47
C ALA A 119 2.05 -1.45 -16.34
N LEU A 120 2.99 -2.23 -16.87
CA LEU A 120 4.43 -1.94 -16.82
C LEU A 120 4.94 -1.28 -18.12
N LYS A 121 4.20 -0.33 -18.64
CA LYS A 121 4.63 0.43 -19.83
C LYS A 121 5.97 1.12 -19.53
N GLY A 122 7.02 0.64 -20.22
CA GLY A 122 8.39 1.15 -20.08
C GLY A 122 9.31 0.28 -19.22
N GLY A 123 8.80 -0.73 -18.55
CA GLY A 123 9.63 -1.70 -17.82
C GLY A 123 10.49 -2.52 -18.80
N LYS A 124 11.78 -2.59 -18.55
CA LYS A 124 12.73 -3.39 -19.35
C LYS A 124 12.76 -4.85 -18.90
N ASP A 125 11.60 -5.40 -18.56
CA ASP A 125 11.62 -6.78 -18.13
C ASP A 125 11.70 -7.74 -19.30
N THR A 126 12.75 -8.53 -19.29
CA THR A 126 13.00 -9.58 -20.27
C THR A 126 12.48 -10.96 -19.83
N ARG A 127 11.91 -11.06 -18.63
CA ARG A 127 11.48 -12.33 -18.05
C ARG A 127 10.08 -12.75 -18.48
N GLY A 128 9.28 -11.84 -19.02
CA GLY A 128 7.90 -12.09 -19.40
C GLY A 128 7.01 -12.35 -18.18
N ILE A 129 6.43 -11.32 -17.62
CA ILE A 129 5.51 -11.43 -16.48
C ILE A 129 4.32 -12.32 -16.83
N ASN A 130 4.05 -13.27 -15.96
CA ASN A 130 2.82 -14.05 -15.98
C ASN A 130 1.96 -13.64 -14.78
N GLY A 131 0.95 -12.83 -15.00
CA GLY A 131 0.06 -12.32 -13.95
C GLY A 131 -0.66 -13.39 -13.12
N LYS A 132 -0.59 -14.67 -13.51
CA LYS A 132 -1.09 -15.79 -12.68
C LYS A 132 -0.11 -16.22 -11.59
N SER A 133 1.17 -16.03 -11.80
CA SER A 133 2.22 -16.43 -10.87
C SER A 133 3.04 -15.27 -10.35
N ASP A 134 2.93 -14.10 -10.97
CA ASP A 134 3.79 -12.96 -10.74
C ASP A 134 2.93 -11.67 -10.74
N PHE A 135 2.35 -11.35 -9.61
CA PHE A 135 1.36 -10.28 -9.43
C PHE A 135 1.59 -9.55 -8.10
N ASP A 136 1.10 -8.33 -8.00
CA ASP A 136 1.15 -7.53 -6.77
C ASP A 136 0.00 -7.87 -5.82
N PHE A 137 -1.20 -8.06 -6.36
CA PHE A 137 -2.41 -8.36 -5.59
C PHE A 137 -3.44 -9.15 -6.38
N TYR A 138 -4.35 -9.81 -5.66
CA TYR A 138 -5.55 -10.44 -6.19
C TYR A 138 -6.71 -9.45 -6.14
N GLU A 139 -7.28 -9.09 -7.30
CA GLU A 139 -8.46 -8.24 -7.36
C GLU A 139 -9.71 -9.08 -7.23
N ALA A 140 -10.45 -8.89 -6.14
CA ALA A 140 -11.68 -9.61 -5.88
C ALA A 140 -12.87 -8.96 -6.62
N SER A 141 -13.75 -9.77 -7.19
CA SER A 141 -14.98 -9.32 -7.86
C SER A 141 -16.09 -8.91 -6.89
N SER A 142 -16.00 -9.37 -5.65
CA SER A 142 -16.88 -8.99 -4.56
C SER A 142 -16.13 -8.97 -3.22
N ARG A 143 -16.64 -8.18 -2.28
CA ARG A 143 -16.02 -8.04 -0.96
C ARG A 143 -15.81 -9.38 -0.26
N ASN A 144 -16.79 -10.26 -0.34
CA ASN A 144 -16.77 -11.55 0.37
C ASN A 144 -16.19 -12.71 -0.46
N GLU A 145 -15.65 -12.41 -1.64
CA GLU A 145 -14.94 -13.42 -2.44
C GLU A 145 -13.74 -13.95 -1.67
N LYS A 146 -13.61 -15.27 -1.63
CA LYS A 146 -12.41 -15.92 -1.08
C LYS A 146 -11.33 -16.03 -2.14
N VAL A 147 -10.11 -15.66 -1.78
CA VAL A 147 -8.96 -15.91 -2.64
C VAL A 147 -8.71 -17.42 -2.69
N PRO A 148 -8.67 -18.02 -3.88
CA PRO A 148 -8.42 -19.46 -4.01
C PRO A 148 -7.06 -19.86 -3.44
N SER A 149 -6.96 -21.03 -2.84
CA SER A 149 -5.70 -21.55 -2.28
C SER A 149 -4.63 -21.84 -3.35
N SER A 150 -5.02 -21.90 -4.62
CA SER A 150 -4.09 -21.98 -5.75
C SER A 150 -3.39 -20.66 -6.08
N VAL A 151 -3.87 -19.54 -5.54
CA VAL A 151 -3.24 -18.22 -5.68
C VAL A 151 -2.22 -18.08 -4.57
N THR A 152 -0.95 -18.20 -4.92
CA THR A 152 0.16 -18.21 -3.95
C THR A 152 1.19 -17.15 -4.30
N SER A 153 1.94 -16.68 -3.30
CA SER A 153 3.11 -15.84 -3.57
C SER A 153 4.18 -16.63 -4.31
N LEU A 154 4.83 -15.99 -5.29
CA LEU A 154 5.91 -16.57 -6.08
C LEU A 154 7.09 -16.99 -5.20
N SER A 155 7.47 -16.15 -4.26
CA SER A 155 8.49 -16.43 -3.27
C SER A 155 7.85 -16.84 -1.95
N GLY A 156 8.09 -18.06 -1.52
CA GLY A 156 7.59 -18.63 -0.27
C GLY A 156 6.29 -19.43 -0.39
N GLY A 157 5.57 -19.38 -1.52
CA GLY A 157 4.36 -20.18 -1.75
C GLY A 157 3.21 -19.88 -0.77
N ASN A 158 3.19 -18.68 -0.19
CA ASN A 158 2.21 -18.31 0.83
C ASN A 158 0.83 -18.04 0.21
N THR A 159 -0.22 -18.50 0.88
CA THR A 159 -1.63 -18.30 0.51
C THR A 159 -2.25 -17.19 1.33
N TYR A 160 -3.32 -16.59 0.78
CA TYR A 160 -4.16 -15.68 1.54
C TYR A 160 -5.06 -16.47 2.51
N ASN A 161 -5.07 -16.08 3.78
CA ASN A 161 -5.78 -16.86 4.81
C ASN A 161 -7.30 -16.58 4.89
N ASN A 162 -7.82 -15.69 4.05
CA ASN A 162 -9.24 -15.32 3.99
C ASN A 162 -9.85 -14.86 5.32
N PHE A 163 -9.05 -14.23 6.19
CA PHE A 163 -9.49 -13.73 7.50
C PHE A 163 -10.64 -12.74 7.40
N ASP A 164 -10.68 -11.95 6.32
CA ASP A 164 -11.69 -10.92 6.05
C ASP A 164 -13.11 -11.47 5.83
N THR A 165 -13.23 -12.79 5.57
CA THR A 165 -14.52 -13.49 5.45
C THR A 165 -14.87 -14.28 6.72
N ASN A 166 -14.04 -14.25 7.75
CA ASN A 166 -14.24 -14.95 9.00
C ASN A 166 -14.91 -14.04 10.03
N SER A 167 -16.19 -14.28 10.33
CA SER A 167 -16.99 -13.49 11.28
C SER A 167 -16.48 -13.55 12.73
N SER A 168 -15.61 -14.51 13.06
CA SER A 168 -14.97 -14.58 14.38
C SER A 168 -13.76 -13.64 14.49
N VAL A 169 -13.28 -13.11 13.38
CA VAL A 169 -12.11 -12.23 13.28
C VAL A 169 -12.52 -10.82 12.92
N MET A 170 -13.38 -10.69 11.89
CA MET A 170 -13.79 -9.38 11.39
C MET A 170 -14.86 -8.76 12.27
N TYR A 171 -14.64 -7.50 12.59
CA TYR A 171 -15.60 -6.65 13.28
C TYR A 171 -16.68 -6.12 12.32
N SER A 172 -17.77 -5.60 12.90
CA SER A 172 -18.82 -4.92 12.12
C SER A 172 -18.36 -3.49 11.78
N TYR A 173 -18.44 -3.11 10.51
CA TYR A 173 -18.13 -1.79 10.00
C TYR A 173 -18.86 -1.53 8.69
N THR A 174 -18.93 -0.28 8.31
CA THR A 174 -19.46 0.16 7.01
C THR A 174 -18.38 0.99 6.34
N PRO A 175 -17.72 0.49 5.29
CA PRO A 175 -16.71 1.27 4.61
C PRO A 175 -17.35 2.38 3.78
N ASP A 176 -16.69 3.53 3.71
CA ASP A 176 -16.98 4.55 2.72
C ASP A 176 -16.61 4.06 1.31
N SER A 177 -17.13 4.70 0.26
CA SER A 177 -16.49 4.58 -1.05
C SER A 177 -15.07 5.17 -1.00
N ALA A 178 -14.21 4.77 -1.93
CA ALA A 178 -12.85 5.30 -1.97
C ALA A 178 -12.83 6.84 -2.11
N GLU A 179 -13.74 7.40 -2.91
CA GLU A 179 -13.89 8.84 -3.09
C GLU A 179 -14.38 9.54 -1.81
N GLN A 180 -15.38 8.96 -1.14
CA GLN A 180 -15.88 9.51 0.12
C GLN A 180 -14.80 9.47 1.21
N ALA A 181 -13.96 8.44 1.20
CA ALA A 181 -12.83 8.34 2.12
C ALA A 181 -11.85 9.51 1.96
N VAL A 182 -11.57 9.95 0.72
CA VAL A 182 -10.73 11.13 0.47
C VAL A 182 -11.31 12.39 1.12
N GLU A 183 -12.61 12.63 0.93
CA GLU A 183 -13.28 13.78 1.52
C GLU A 183 -13.23 13.73 3.06
N ASN A 184 -13.55 12.58 3.64
CA ASN A 184 -13.53 12.38 5.08
C ASN A 184 -12.12 12.53 5.67
N VAL A 185 -11.12 11.95 5.02
CA VAL A 185 -9.73 12.03 5.47
C VAL A 185 -9.22 13.46 5.41
N LYS A 186 -9.48 14.20 4.33
CA LYS A 186 -9.10 15.61 4.21
C LYS A 186 -9.79 16.51 5.25
N ALA A 187 -11.03 16.18 5.58
CA ALA A 187 -11.81 16.97 6.54
C ALA A 187 -11.45 16.67 8.00
N PHE A 188 -11.11 15.42 8.34
CA PHE A 188 -11.08 14.94 9.72
C PHE A 188 -9.79 14.27 10.18
N ALA A 189 -8.90 13.85 9.27
CA ALA A 189 -7.66 13.20 9.67
C ALA A 189 -6.62 14.19 10.17
N GLY A 190 -5.80 13.75 11.11
CA GLY A 190 -4.69 14.53 11.63
C GLY A 190 -5.09 15.72 12.50
N ARG A 191 -4.25 16.75 12.52
CA ARG A 191 -4.44 17.95 13.36
C ARG A 191 -5.31 18.98 12.66
N GLN A 192 -6.57 19.06 13.02
CA GLN A 192 -7.59 19.88 12.36
C GLN A 192 -7.33 21.40 12.36
N ASN A 193 -6.75 21.93 13.40
CA ASN A 193 -6.48 23.38 13.51
C ASN A 193 -5.14 23.80 12.87
N GLY A 194 -4.62 22.97 12.01
CA GLY A 194 -3.31 23.14 11.39
C GLY A 194 -2.15 22.93 12.36
N GLY A 195 -1.08 22.40 11.85
CA GLY A 195 0.19 22.30 12.56
C GLY A 195 0.99 23.60 12.49
N ASP A 196 2.04 23.64 13.23
CA ASP A 196 3.07 24.69 13.19
C ASP A 196 3.97 24.53 11.95
N PHE A 197 4.11 23.32 11.41
CA PHE A 197 4.75 23.08 10.12
C PHE A 197 3.76 23.40 8.98
N LYS A 198 4.19 24.28 8.07
CA LYS A 198 3.41 24.66 6.89
C LYS A 198 4.20 24.31 5.64
N TRP A 199 3.52 23.70 4.68
CA TRP A 199 4.06 23.39 3.36
C TRP A 199 2.98 23.61 2.30
N THR A 200 3.38 24.09 1.14
CA THR A 200 2.50 24.24 -0.02
C THR A 200 3.20 23.62 -1.21
N PHE A 201 2.54 22.67 -1.86
CA PHE A 201 3.02 22.09 -3.10
C PHE A 201 2.68 22.98 -4.30
N THR A 202 3.56 23.02 -5.29
CA THR A 202 3.18 23.43 -6.63
C THR A 202 2.30 22.34 -7.27
N THR A 203 1.58 22.66 -8.36
CA THR A 203 0.74 21.65 -9.04
C THR A 203 1.56 20.43 -9.47
N ASP A 204 2.74 20.65 -10.05
CA ASP A 204 3.60 19.56 -10.51
C ASP A 204 4.12 18.67 -9.35
N GLU A 205 4.40 19.27 -8.20
CA GLU A 205 4.81 18.55 -7.00
C GLU A 205 3.64 17.73 -6.41
N ASP A 206 2.45 18.32 -6.36
CA ASP A 206 1.24 17.71 -5.84
C ASP A 206 0.78 16.49 -6.67
N GLU A 207 1.00 16.53 -7.98
CA GLU A 207 0.68 15.43 -8.88
C GLU A 207 1.82 14.39 -9.00
N SER A 208 2.91 14.58 -8.29
CA SER A 208 4.11 13.75 -8.38
C SER A 208 4.23 12.76 -7.22
N TYR A 209 4.75 11.58 -7.50
CA TYR A 209 5.26 10.68 -6.47
C TYR A 209 6.78 10.82 -6.23
N ALA A 210 7.45 11.74 -6.90
CA ALA A 210 8.88 11.95 -6.67
C ALA A 210 9.15 12.46 -5.26
N VAL A 211 10.27 12.04 -4.68
CA VAL A 211 10.71 12.57 -3.38
C VAL A 211 10.97 14.06 -3.51
N ASN A 212 10.21 14.89 -2.79
CA ASN A 212 10.45 16.31 -2.70
C ASN A 212 11.61 16.58 -1.71
N ALA A 213 12.78 16.88 -2.27
CA ALA A 213 14.00 17.07 -1.47
C ALA A 213 13.90 18.31 -0.56
N ALA A 214 13.20 19.35 -0.98
CA ALA A 214 13.01 20.56 -0.19
C ALA A 214 12.09 20.28 1.01
N LEU A 215 10.96 19.61 0.80
CA LEU A 215 10.08 19.16 1.89
C LEU A 215 10.82 18.25 2.86
N LYS A 216 11.55 17.25 2.34
CA LYS A 216 12.35 16.35 3.18
C LYS A 216 13.34 17.12 4.03
N SER A 217 14.05 18.09 3.45
CA SER A 217 14.98 18.95 4.20
C SER A 217 14.27 19.79 5.25
N ALA A 218 13.13 20.40 4.91
CA ALA A 218 12.34 21.19 5.83
C ALA A 218 11.85 20.36 7.02
N LEU A 219 11.32 19.15 6.78
CA LEU A 219 10.89 18.23 7.85
C LEU A 219 12.05 17.76 8.72
N THR A 220 13.21 17.45 8.12
CA THR A 220 14.40 17.00 8.86
C THR A 220 14.94 18.08 9.78
N ASN A 221 14.88 19.33 9.35
CA ASN A 221 15.39 20.48 10.09
C ASN A 221 14.34 21.16 10.96
N TYR A 222 13.08 20.71 10.88
CA TYR A 222 11.99 21.27 11.67
C TYR A 222 12.24 21.06 13.17
N LYS A 223 12.18 22.16 13.92
CA LYS A 223 12.32 22.14 15.37
C LYS A 223 11.07 22.73 16.01
N THR A 224 10.50 22.00 16.94
CA THR A 224 9.41 22.49 17.80
C THR A 224 9.82 22.38 19.26
N SER A 225 9.25 23.24 20.10
CA SER A 225 9.40 23.10 21.53
C SER A 225 8.62 21.89 22.02
N LEU A 226 9.28 21.01 22.75
CA LEU A 226 8.60 19.93 23.47
C LEU A 226 7.66 20.56 24.54
N LYS A 227 6.39 20.26 24.43
CA LYS A 227 5.44 20.54 25.50
C LYS A 227 5.42 19.34 26.43
N ASN A 228 5.87 19.53 27.65
CA ASN A 228 5.71 18.53 28.69
C ASN A 228 4.25 18.52 29.12
N ILE A 229 3.52 17.48 28.78
CA ILE A 229 2.16 17.25 29.27
C ILE A 229 2.33 16.44 30.56
N GLN A 230 2.47 17.10 31.68
CA GLN A 230 2.29 16.47 32.98
C GLN A 230 0.79 16.40 33.24
N GLY A 231 0.26 15.20 33.40
CA GLY A 231 -1.07 15.03 33.95
C GLY A 231 -1.14 15.61 35.35
N GLU A 232 -2.18 16.37 35.63
CA GLU A 232 -2.54 16.78 37.00
C GLU A 232 -2.93 15.55 37.82
#